data_e150d4b80becee6fa1b65439c46b144c
#
_entry.id   e150d4b80becee6fa1b65439c46b144c
#
_cell.length_a   1.000
_cell.length_b   1.000
_cell.length_c   1.000
_cell.angle_alpha   90.00
_cell.angle_beta   90.00
_cell.angle_gamma   90.00
#
_symmetry.space_group_name_H-M   'P 1'
#
loop_
_entity.id
_entity.type
_entity.pdbx_description
1 polymer ?
#
loop_
_entity_poly.entity_id
_entity_poly.type
_entity_poly.pdbx_seq_one_letter_code
_entity_poly.pdbx_strand_id
1 'polypeptide(L)'
;MQNRLLLDFYLGAYCSQKVDHLQPPLLEILRIGAYQILFLDKIPHSAAVNQAVEQAKDNGRAKAAGLVNAVLRQLSRNKVHLPRIPDQDALHSLSIRYSHPKWLVKRLQAILGPETEACLAADNAPAPLTIQVNPLKAAAEELTAELEASGVIVRPHPWVSGCLELDHVGDLTALEPFRTGKFLVQDPAARLVSQIAGVEPVSYTHLTLPTKLE
;
A
#
# COMPACT_ATOMS: atom_id res chain seq x y z
N MET A 1 0.74 3.91 -7.07
CA MET A 1 -0.52 3.14 -7.02
C MET A 1 -0.17 1.68 -7.02
N GLN A 2 -0.51 1.00 -5.94
CA GLN A 2 -0.45 -0.46 -5.83
C GLN A 2 -1.28 -1.09 -6.96
N ASN A 3 -0.91 -2.24 -7.46
CA ASN A 3 -1.58 -2.94 -8.56
C ASN A 3 -1.60 -2.24 -9.94
N ARG A 4 -0.78 -1.20 -10.17
CA ARG A 4 -0.81 -0.43 -11.41
C ARG A 4 -0.58 -1.30 -12.67
N LEU A 5 0.43 -2.16 -12.67
CA LEU A 5 0.75 -2.97 -13.85
C LEU A 5 -0.31 -4.04 -14.11
N LEU A 6 -0.90 -4.58 -13.06
CA LEU A 6 -2.01 -5.52 -13.16
C LEU A 6 -3.27 -4.85 -13.72
N LEU A 7 -3.59 -3.63 -13.26
CA LEU A 7 -4.69 -2.84 -13.78
C LEU A 7 -4.48 -2.51 -15.26
N ASP A 8 -3.28 -2.07 -15.64
CA ASP A 8 -2.94 -1.74 -17.03
C ASP A 8 -3.08 -2.96 -17.94
N PHE A 9 -2.68 -4.14 -17.46
CA PHE A 9 -2.85 -5.39 -18.19
C PHE A 9 -4.34 -5.69 -18.44
N TYR A 10 -5.18 -5.62 -17.42
CA TYR A 10 -6.61 -5.86 -17.57
C TYR A 10 -7.31 -4.79 -18.40
N LEU A 11 -6.98 -3.52 -18.21
CA LEU A 11 -7.52 -2.43 -19.03
C LEU A 11 -7.13 -2.58 -20.49
N GLY A 12 -5.89 -3.01 -20.75
CA GLY A 12 -5.39 -3.24 -22.11
C GLY A 12 -6.17 -4.31 -22.88
N ALA A 13 -6.74 -5.28 -22.20
CA ALA A 13 -7.57 -6.31 -22.81
C ALA A 13 -8.93 -5.80 -23.29
N TYR A 14 -9.42 -4.68 -22.76
CA TYR A 14 -10.72 -4.11 -23.08
C TYR A 14 -10.62 -2.75 -23.80
N CYS A 15 -9.45 -2.15 -23.88
CA CYS A 15 -9.21 -0.93 -24.64
C CYS A 15 -8.95 -1.25 -26.11
N SER A 16 -9.55 -0.47 -27.02
CA SER A 16 -9.28 -0.58 -28.48
C SER A 16 -7.90 -0.07 -28.89
N GLN A 17 -7.26 0.73 -28.05
CA GLN A 17 -5.90 1.25 -28.25
C GLN A 17 -5.01 0.86 -27.07
N LYS A 18 -3.69 0.89 -27.27
CA LYS A 18 -2.73 0.58 -26.21
C LYS A 18 -2.90 1.54 -25.04
N VAL A 19 -2.87 1.01 -23.83
CA VAL A 19 -3.06 1.76 -22.58
C VAL A 19 -2.06 2.92 -22.47
N ASP A 20 -0.80 2.70 -22.91
CA ASP A 20 0.26 3.71 -22.91
C ASP A 20 0.02 4.90 -23.86
N HIS A 21 -0.91 4.76 -24.82
CA HIS A 21 -1.29 5.82 -25.74
C HIS A 21 -2.47 6.66 -25.24
N LEU A 22 -3.08 6.28 -24.12
CA LEU A 22 -4.12 7.07 -23.47
C LEU A 22 -3.53 8.32 -22.83
N GLN A 23 -4.30 9.40 -22.86
CA GLN A 23 -3.92 10.61 -22.13
C GLN A 23 -3.79 10.30 -20.63
N PRO A 24 -2.72 10.75 -19.95
CA PRO A 24 -2.47 10.39 -18.55
C PRO A 24 -3.67 10.56 -17.61
N PRO A 25 -4.42 11.69 -17.60
CA PRO A 25 -5.57 11.81 -16.72
C PRO A 25 -6.69 10.82 -17.02
N LEU A 26 -6.89 10.46 -18.30
CA LEU A 26 -7.89 9.47 -18.68
C LEU A 26 -7.49 8.07 -18.20
N LEU A 27 -6.20 7.74 -18.31
CA LEU A 27 -5.65 6.49 -17.82
C LEU A 27 -5.80 6.37 -16.31
N GLU A 28 -5.55 7.43 -15.55
CA GLU A 28 -5.73 7.41 -14.10
C GLU A 28 -7.21 7.22 -13.69
N ILE A 29 -8.14 7.84 -14.41
CA ILE A 29 -9.58 7.63 -14.19
C ILE A 29 -9.95 6.15 -14.41
N LEU A 30 -9.45 5.55 -15.51
CA LEU A 30 -9.68 4.14 -15.80
C LEU A 30 -9.06 3.22 -14.73
N ARG A 31 -7.83 3.51 -14.28
CA ARG A 31 -7.15 2.76 -13.20
C ARG A 31 -7.93 2.82 -11.89
N ILE A 32 -8.41 4.00 -11.49
CA ILE A 32 -9.21 4.17 -10.26
C ILE A 32 -10.52 3.40 -10.38
N GLY A 33 -11.24 3.53 -11.49
CA GLY A 33 -12.49 2.80 -11.72
C GLY A 33 -12.27 1.28 -11.75
N ALA A 34 -11.21 0.81 -12.41
CA ALA A 34 -10.84 -0.61 -12.43
C ALA A 34 -10.45 -1.13 -11.04
N TYR A 35 -9.70 -0.35 -10.27
CA TYR A 35 -9.35 -0.70 -8.88
C TYR A 35 -10.60 -0.86 -8.01
N GLN A 36 -11.53 0.08 -8.09
CA GLN A 36 -12.80 0.02 -7.35
C GLN A 36 -13.61 -1.23 -7.72
N ILE A 37 -13.68 -1.57 -9.01
CA ILE A 37 -14.43 -2.75 -9.48
C ILE A 37 -13.76 -4.06 -9.02
N LEU A 38 -12.42 -4.15 -9.07
CA LEU A 38 -11.71 -5.40 -8.85
C LEU A 38 -11.41 -5.68 -7.38
N PHE A 39 -11.13 -4.64 -6.59
CA PHE A 39 -10.56 -4.77 -5.24
C PHE A 39 -11.42 -4.20 -4.11
N LEU A 40 -12.49 -3.44 -4.40
CA LEU A 40 -13.34 -2.85 -3.38
C LEU A 40 -14.75 -3.44 -3.42
N ASP A 41 -15.02 -4.41 -2.57
CA ASP A 41 -16.31 -5.12 -2.54
C ASP A 41 -17.47 -4.25 -2.03
N LYS A 42 -17.19 -3.20 -1.25
CA LYS A 42 -18.21 -2.30 -0.70
C LYS A 42 -18.72 -1.28 -1.71
N ILE A 43 -18.09 -1.12 -2.88
CA ILE A 43 -18.48 -0.16 -3.92
C ILE A 43 -19.25 -0.92 -5.01
N PRO A 44 -20.53 -0.57 -5.26
CA PRO A 44 -21.25 -1.13 -6.39
C PRO A 44 -20.54 -0.81 -7.71
N HIS A 45 -20.37 -1.78 -8.58
CA HIS A 45 -19.68 -1.60 -9.86
C HIS A 45 -20.32 -0.50 -10.73
N SER A 46 -21.64 -0.38 -10.71
CA SER A 46 -22.35 0.70 -11.42
C SER A 46 -21.97 2.08 -10.90
N ALA A 47 -21.79 2.22 -9.58
CA ALA A 47 -21.36 3.49 -8.97
C ALA A 47 -19.92 3.84 -9.40
N ALA A 48 -19.00 2.87 -9.37
CA ALA A 48 -17.62 3.06 -9.82
C ALA A 48 -17.57 3.51 -11.29
N VAL A 49 -18.34 2.86 -12.18
CA VAL A 49 -18.42 3.24 -13.59
C VAL A 49 -18.98 4.65 -13.77
N ASN A 50 -20.09 4.96 -13.12
CA ASN A 50 -20.74 6.28 -13.24
C ASN A 50 -19.81 7.39 -12.74
N GLN A 51 -19.16 7.20 -11.59
CA GLN A 51 -18.21 8.17 -11.04
C GLN A 51 -17.02 8.39 -11.98
N ALA A 52 -16.47 7.34 -12.58
CA ALA A 52 -15.38 7.47 -13.55
C ALA A 52 -15.80 8.22 -14.81
N VAL A 53 -17.03 8.02 -15.28
CA VAL A 53 -17.62 8.75 -16.43
C VAL A 53 -17.77 10.24 -16.11
N GLU A 54 -18.29 10.58 -14.93
CA GLU A 54 -18.43 11.99 -14.51
C GLU A 54 -17.05 12.63 -14.34
N GLN A 55 -16.10 11.96 -13.71
CA GLN A 55 -14.72 12.45 -13.61
C GLN A 55 -14.08 12.74 -14.98
N ALA A 56 -14.38 11.92 -16.01
CA ALA A 56 -13.88 12.18 -17.35
C ALA A 56 -14.50 13.46 -17.96
N LYS A 57 -15.78 13.73 -17.70
CA LYS A 57 -16.44 14.97 -18.16
C LYS A 57 -15.89 16.19 -17.43
N ASP A 58 -15.80 16.13 -16.10
CA ASP A 58 -15.34 17.24 -15.25
C ASP A 58 -13.89 17.65 -15.56
N ASN A 59 -13.06 16.67 -15.95
CA ASN A 59 -11.68 16.92 -16.37
C ASN A 59 -11.56 17.36 -17.86
N GLY A 60 -12.65 17.83 -18.48
CA GLY A 60 -12.65 18.32 -19.85
C GLY A 60 -12.50 17.24 -20.93
N ARG A 61 -12.76 15.96 -20.59
CA ARG A 61 -12.64 14.81 -21.49
C ARG A 61 -13.99 14.16 -21.81
N ALA A 62 -15.03 14.96 -21.91
CA ALA A 62 -16.39 14.49 -22.20
C ALA A 62 -16.47 13.57 -23.43
N LYS A 63 -15.64 13.83 -24.46
CA LYS A 63 -15.54 12.97 -25.67
C LYS A 63 -15.05 11.54 -25.35
N ALA A 64 -14.29 11.36 -24.29
CA ALA A 64 -13.77 10.06 -23.86
C ALA A 64 -14.70 9.34 -22.85
N ALA A 65 -15.76 9.98 -22.38
CA ALA A 65 -16.72 9.40 -21.44
C ALA A 65 -17.32 8.07 -21.92
N GLY A 66 -17.59 7.96 -23.24
CA GLY A 66 -18.05 6.72 -23.87
C GLY A 66 -17.03 5.59 -23.78
N LEU A 67 -15.73 5.88 -23.98
CA LEU A 67 -14.66 4.91 -23.84
C LEU A 67 -14.54 4.43 -22.39
N VAL A 68 -14.54 5.34 -21.42
CA VAL A 68 -14.49 5.01 -19.97
C VAL A 68 -15.64 4.08 -19.61
N ASN A 69 -16.86 4.43 -20.00
CA ASN A 69 -18.04 3.61 -19.73
C ASN A 69 -17.92 2.22 -20.37
N ALA A 70 -17.50 2.12 -21.64
CA ALA A 70 -17.39 0.87 -22.36
C ALA A 70 -16.35 -0.06 -21.71
N VAL A 71 -15.15 0.44 -21.46
CA VAL A 71 -14.03 -0.32 -20.88
C VAL A 71 -14.37 -0.83 -19.47
N LEU A 72 -14.84 0.06 -18.59
CA LEU A 72 -15.14 -0.32 -17.21
C LEU A 72 -16.37 -1.24 -17.09
N ARG A 73 -17.37 -1.09 -17.95
CA ARG A 73 -18.50 -2.04 -18.02
C ARG A 73 -18.07 -3.42 -18.50
N GLN A 74 -17.18 -3.50 -19.50
CA GLN A 74 -16.65 -4.78 -19.95
C GLN A 74 -15.81 -5.45 -18.85
N LEU A 75 -14.94 -4.71 -18.19
CA LEU A 75 -14.18 -5.20 -17.04
C LEU A 75 -15.11 -5.72 -15.93
N SER A 76 -16.15 -4.96 -15.58
CA SER A 76 -17.13 -5.34 -14.56
C SER A 76 -17.87 -6.65 -14.90
N ARG A 77 -18.29 -6.80 -16.15
CA ARG A 77 -18.99 -8.02 -16.61
C ARG A 77 -18.08 -9.24 -16.59
N ASN A 78 -16.80 -9.05 -16.85
CA ASN A 78 -15.82 -10.12 -16.93
C ASN A 78 -14.99 -10.29 -15.63
N LYS A 79 -15.39 -9.68 -14.51
CA LYS A 79 -14.65 -9.78 -13.23
C LYS A 79 -14.34 -11.22 -12.84
N VAL A 80 -15.24 -12.17 -13.13
CA VAL A 80 -15.08 -13.61 -12.81
C VAL A 80 -14.21 -14.34 -13.85
N HIS A 81 -14.08 -13.79 -15.06
CA HIS A 81 -13.36 -14.37 -16.18
C HIS A 81 -12.31 -13.40 -16.74
N LEU A 82 -11.45 -12.89 -15.87
CA LEU A 82 -10.39 -11.98 -16.27
C LEU A 82 -9.38 -12.69 -17.20
N PRO A 83 -8.75 -11.95 -18.13
CA PRO A 83 -7.68 -12.48 -18.98
C PRO A 83 -6.56 -13.10 -18.14
N ARG A 84 -6.08 -14.26 -18.55
CA ARG A 84 -4.94 -14.91 -17.89
C ARG A 84 -3.65 -14.14 -18.21
N ILE A 85 -2.85 -13.92 -17.19
CA ILE A 85 -1.51 -13.36 -17.35
C ILE A 85 -0.66 -14.43 -18.06
N PRO A 86 0.04 -14.09 -19.17
CA PRO A 86 0.88 -15.05 -19.88
C PRO A 86 2.02 -15.60 -19.02
N ASP A 87 2.18 -16.92 -18.98
CA ASP A 87 3.22 -17.59 -18.17
C ASP A 87 4.52 -17.85 -18.94
N GLN A 88 4.58 -17.49 -20.23
CA GLN A 88 5.73 -17.74 -21.13
C GLN A 88 7.01 -17.02 -20.68
N ASP A 89 6.89 -15.86 -20.04
CA ASP A 89 7.99 -15.11 -19.43
C ASP A 89 7.69 -14.97 -17.93
N ALA A 90 8.32 -15.80 -17.11
CA ALA A 90 8.11 -15.81 -15.65
C ALA A 90 8.38 -14.46 -15.01
N LEU A 91 9.42 -13.74 -15.45
CA LEU A 91 9.74 -12.40 -14.97
C LEU A 91 8.62 -11.40 -15.31
N HIS A 92 8.08 -11.47 -16.52
CA HIS A 92 6.97 -10.62 -16.94
C HIS A 92 5.69 -10.95 -16.21
N SER A 93 5.40 -12.25 -16.05
CA SER A 93 4.23 -12.73 -15.31
C SER A 93 4.24 -12.23 -13.87
N LEU A 94 5.34 -12.39 -13.13
CA LEU A 94 5.50 -11.89 -11.77
C LEU A 94 5.39 -10.36 -11.70
N SER A 95 6.02 -9.66 -12.66
CA SER A 95 5.95 -8.20 -12.76
C SER A 95 4.50 -7.70 -12.86
N ILE A 96 3.67 -8.31 -13.69
CA ILE A 96 2.26 -7.94 -13.83
C ILE A 96 1.46 -8.36 -12.60
N ARG A 97 1.59 -9.63 -12.19
CA ARG A 97 0.79 -10.21 -11.09
C ARG A 97 0.93 -9.43 -9.80
N TYR A 98 2.16 -9.06 -9.45
CA TYR A 98 2.48 -8.34 -8.23
C TYR A 98 2.70 -6.84 -8.43
N SER A 99 2.54 -6.33 -9.67
CA SER A 99 2.70 -4.91 -10.02
C SER A 99 4.06 -4.32 -9.66
N HIS A 100 5.11 -5.09 -9.75
CA HIS A 100 6.48 -4.64 -9.54
C HIS A 100 7.22 -4.47 -10.87
N PRO A 101 8.07 -3.42 -11.03
CA PRO A 101 8.85 -3.25 -12.26
C PRO A 101 9.75 -4.46 -12.55
N LYS A 102 9.90 -4.85 -13.82
CA LYS A 102 10.71 -6.01 -14.24
C LYS A 102 12.13 -5.97 -13.67
N TRP A 103 12.76 -4.80 -13.63
CA TRP A 103 14.11 -4.66 -13.10
C TRP A 103 14.18 -5.04 -11.60
N LEU A 104 13.17 -4.69 -10.82
CA LEU A 104 13.09 -5.03 -9.40
C LEU A 104 12.86 -6.52 -9.22
N VAL A 105 11.91 -7.11 -9.94
CA VAL A 105 11.66 -8.56 -9.91
C VAL A 105 12.93 -9.34 -10.26
N LYS A 106 13.64 -8.92 -11.32
CA LYS A 106 14.92 -9.54 -11.72
C LYS A 106 15.97 -9.46 -10.61
N ARG A 107 16.07 -8.32 -9.93
CA ARG A 107 17.02 -8.12 -8.83
C ARG A 107 16.65 -8.98 -7.61
N LEU A 108 15.38 -9.04 -7.25
CA LEU A 108 14.91 -9.89 -6.17
C LEU A 108 15.11 -11.38 -6.47
N GLN A 109 14.88 -11.82 -7.71
CA GLN A 109 15.17 -13.20 -8.11
C GLN A 109 16.65 -13.57 -7.97
N ALA A 110 17.55 -12.64 -8.26
CA ALA A 110 18.99 -12.87 -8.10
C ALA A 110 19.42 -12.99 -6.61
N ILE A 111 18.68 -12.37 -5.68
CA ILE A 111 19.01 -12.35 -4.25
C ILE A 111 18.26 -13.47 -3.51
N LEU A 112 16.96 -13.62 -3.78
CA LEU A 112 16.04 -14.47 -3.00
C LEU A 112 15.75 -15.82 -3.68
N GLY A 113 16.08 -15.98 -4.96
CA GLY A 113 15.80 -17.21 -5.71
C GLY A 113 14.32 -17.60 -5.64
N PRO A 114 13.99 -18.80 -5.11
CA PRO A 114 12.61 -19.30 -5.04
C PRO A 114 11.70 -18.48 -4.11
N GLU A 115 12.23 -17.75 -3.15
CA GLU A 115 11.45 -16.93 -2.21
C GLU A 115 10.96 -15.60 -2.83
N THR A 116 11.33 -15.31 -4.08
CA THR A 116 10.97 -14.05 -4.76
C THR A 116 9.47 -13.83 -4.79
N GLU A 117 8.69 -14.85 -5.16
CA GLU A 117 7.25 -14.70 -5.28
C GLU A 117 6.59 -14.41 -3.93
N ALA A 118 7.04 -15.08 -2.87
CA ALA A 118 6.58 -14.83 -1.51
C ALA A 118 6.89 -13.38 -1.05
N CYS A 119 8.08 -12.87 -1.37
CA CYS A 119 8.46 -11.50 -1.09
C CYS A 119 7.56 -10.49 -1.82
N LEU A 120 7.33 -10.68 -3.13
CA LEU A 120 6.46 -9.81 -3.92
C LEU A 120 4.99 -9.84 -3.44
N ALA A 121 4.52 -10.98 -2.95
CA ALA A 121 3.19 -11.11 -2.35
C ALA A 121 3.12 -10.38 -1.00
N ALA A 122 4.15 -10.50 -0.17
CA ALA A 122 4.24 -9.82 1.12
C ALA A 122 4.27 -8.28 0.95
N ASP A 123 4.98 -7.77 -0.05
CA ASP A 123 5.03 -6.33 -0.36
C ASP A 123 3.65 -5.74 -0.72
N ASN A 124 2.74 -6.57 -1.21
CA ASN A 124 1.37 -6.16 -1.55
C ASN A 124 0.36 -6.40 -0.41
N ALA A 125 0.77 -7.08 0.65
CA ALA A 125 -0.09 -7.28 1.81
C ALA A 125 -0.32 -5.97 2.58
N PRO A 126 -1.47 -5.80 3.23
CA PRO A 126 -1.67 -4.67 4.13
C PRO A 126 -0.62 -4.68 5.24
N ALA A 127 0.06 -3.56 5.42
CA ALA A 127 1.01 -3.42 6.52
C ALA A 127 0.28 -3.45 7.86
N PRO A 128 0.75 -4.21 8.86
CA PRO A 128 0.21 -4.14 10.21
C PRO A 128 0.41 -2.74 10.79
N LEU A 129 -0.53 -2.28 11.61
CA LEU A 129 -0.35 -1.05 12.37
C LEU A 129 0.67 -1.32 13.46
N THR A 130 1.84 -0.71 13.35
CA THR A 130 2.91 -0.87 14.33
C THR A 130 3.12 0.40 15.12
N ILE A 131 3.31 0.24 16.42
CA ILE A 131 3.59 1.31 17.37
C ILE A 131 4.92 1.07 18.05
N GLN A 132 5.58 2.16 18.42
CA GLN A 132 6.74 2.14 19.30
C GLN A 132 6.33 2.59 20.69
N VAL A 133 6.64 1.78 21.69
CA VAL A 133 6.47 2.13 23.11
C VAL A 133 7.39 3.28 23.46
N ASN A 134 6.88 4.26 24.19
CA ASN A 134 7.68 5.34 24.78
C ASN A 134 8.17 4.93 26.16
N PRO A 135 9.44 4.48 26.31
CA PRO A 135 9.93 3.95 27.57
C PRO A 135 10.04 4.99 28.69
N LEU A 136 9.90 6.29 28.34
CA LEU A 136 9.87 7.37 29.34
C LEU A 136 8.51 7.51 30.02
N LYS A 137 7.46 6.87 29.47
CA LYS A 137 6.08 7.08 29.93
C LYS A 137 5.34 5.79 30.30
N ALA A 138 5.75 4.65 29.77
CA ALA A 138 5.14 3.36 30.08
C ALA A 138 6.10 2.19 29.83
N ALA A 139 5.95 1.12 30.59
CA ALA A 139 6.51 -0.17 30.23
C ALA A 139 5.67 -0.85 29.14
N ALA A 140 6.27 -1.74 28.35
CA ALA A 140 5.58 -2.41 27.23
C ALA A 140 4.41 -3.27 27.75
N GLU A 141 4.60 -3.95 28.87
CA GLU A 141 3.60 -4.84 29.49
C GLU A 141 2.40 -4.03 29.99
N GLU A 142 2.64 -2.87 30.63
CA GLU A 142 1.60 -1.97 31.13
C GLU A 142 0.78 -1.41 29.97
N LEU A 143 1.46 -0.93 28.91
CA LEU A 143 0.79 -0.41 27.73
C LEU A 143 -0.03 -1.48 27.03
N THR A 144 0.49 -2.71 26.93
CA THR A 144 -0.22 -3.84 26.35
C THR A 144 -1.53 -4.10 27.07
N ALA A 145 -1.50 -4.18 28.41
CA ALA A 145 -2.69 -4.40 29.22
C ALA A 145 -3.73 -3.28 29.06
N GLU A 146 -3.30 -2.01 28.98
CA GLU A 146 -4.22 -0.87 28.75
C GLU A 146 -4.88 -0.93 27.37
N LEU A 147 -4.13 -1.28 26.33
CA LEU A 147 -4.66 -1.40 24.97
C LEU A 147 -5.62 -2.59 24.85
N GLU A 148 -5.29 -3.73 25.43
CA GLU A 148 -6.17 -4.91 25.46
C GLU A 148 -7.46 -4.65 26.23
N ALA A 149 -7.39 -3.92 27.33
CA ALA A 149 -8.58 -3.47 28.06
C ALA A 149 -9.50 -2.57 27.22
N SER A 150 -8.96 -1.90 26.22
CA SER A 150 -9.70 -1.09 25.24
C SER A 150 -10.21 -1.90 24.04
N GLY A 151 -10.03 -3.22 24.03
CA GLY A 151 -10.46 -4.11 22.96
C GLY A 151 -9.51 -4.19 21.76
N VAL A 152 -8.30 -3.64 21.86
CA VAL A 152 -7.26 -3.72 20.85
C VAL A 152 -6.52 -5.05 21.00
N ILE A 153 -6.25 -5.73 19.88
CA ILE A 153 -5.38 -6.91 19.88
C ILE A 153 -3.94 -6.44 19.76
N VAL A 154 -3.10 -6.84 20.71
CA VAL A 154 -1.69 -6.43 20.77
C VAL A 154 -0.79 -7.65 20.59
N ARG A 155 0.21 -7.54 19.73
CA ARG A 155 1.25 -8.56 19.53
C ARG A 155 2.63 -7.92 19.57
N PRO A 156 3.60 -8.48 20.30
CA PRO A 156 4.98 -8.02 20.21
C PRO A 156 5.50 -8.19 18.79
N HIS A 157 6.25 -7.20 18.28
CA HIS A 157 6.91 -7.34 16.99
C HIS A 157 8.00 -8.41 17.08
N PRO A 158 8.07 -9.37 16.13
CA PRO A 158 8.86 -10.60 16.30
C PRO A 158 10.38 -10.40 16.43
N TRP A 159 10.90 -9.29 15.91
CA TRP A 159 12.37 -9.04 15.87
C TRP A 159 12.80 -7.60 16.15
N VAL A 160 11.87 -6.69 16.43
CA VAL A 160 12.21 -5.31 16.83
C VAL A 160 11.67 -5.05 18.23
N SER A 161 12.55 -5.01 19.20
CA SER A 161 12.19 -4.76 20.61
C SER A 161 11.60 -3.36 20.79
N GLY A 162 10.59 -3.25 21.66
CA GLY A 162 9.89 -2.00 21.92
C GLY A 162 8.88 -1.60 20.84
N CYS A 163 8.65 -2.45 19.83
CA CYS A 163 7.57 -2.30 18.86
C CYS A 163 6.46 -3.31 19.15
N LEU A 164 5.20 -2.87 18.99
CA LEU A 164 4.00 -3.69 19.11
C LEU A 164 3.18 -3.57 17.83
N GLU A 165 2.62 -4.68 17.36
CA GLU A 165 1.65 -4.72 16.27
C GLU A 165 0.25 -4.65 16.87
N LEU A 166 -0.59 -3.78 16.32
CA LEU A 166 -1.96 -3.58 16.76
C LEU A 166 -2.93 -4.04 15.68
N ASP A 167 -4.00 -4.70 16.12
CA ASP A 167 -5.12 -5.10 15.28
C ASP A 167 -6.45 -4.71 15.93
N HIS A 168 -7.51 -4.58 15.14
CA HIS A 168 -8.83 -4.13 15.61
C HIS A 168 -8.83 -2.75 16.28
N VAL A 169 -7.93 -1.88 15.86
CA VAL A 169 -7.88 -0.49 16.33
C VAL A 169 -8.95 0.31 15.60
N GLY A 170 -9.89 0.88 16.36
CA GLY A 170 -10.85 1.85 15.82
C GLY A 170 -10.19 3.22 15.58
N ASP A 171 -10.65 4.25 16.24
CA ASP A 171 -10.00 5.56 16.21
C ASP A 171 -8.81 5.60 17.17
N LEU A 172 -7.61 5.56 16.60
CA LEU A 172 -6.35 5.61 17.36
C LEU A 172 -6.26 6.87 18.24
N THR A 173 -6.79 8.00 17.74
CA THR A 173 -6.73 9.29 18.46
C THR A 173 -7.66 9.35 19.67
N ALA A 174 -8.60 8.43 19.76
CA ALA A 174 -9.50 8.29 20.92
C ALA A 174 -8.85 7.51 22.07
N LEU A 175 -7.77 6.77 21.81
CA LEU A 175 -7.09 5.99 22.84
C LEU A 175 -6.29 6.89 23.79
N GLU A 176 -6.55 6.76 25.09
CA GLU A 176 -5.86 7.54 26.12
C GLU A 176 -4.33 7.34 26.13
N PRO A 177 -3.78 6.11 25.92
CA PRO A 177 -2.35 5.91 25.80
C PRO A 177 -1.71 6.67 24.63
N PHE A 178 -2.44 6.87 23.52
CA PHE A 178 -1.96 7.69 22.39
C PHE A 178 -1.94 9.17 22.76
N ARG A 179 -3.01 9.68 23.35
CA ARG A 179 -3.14 11.10 23.76
C ARG A 179 -2.12 11.52 24.81
N THR A 180 -1.78 10.62 25.70
CA THR A 180 -0.76 10.84 26.74
C THR A 180 0.66 10.60 26.25
N GLY A 181 0.82 10.08 25.00
CA GLY A 181 2.11 9.84 24.37
C GLY A 181 2.87 8.66 24.96
N LYS A 182 2.17 7.63 25.49
CA LYS A 182 2.78 6.38 25.94
C LYS A 182 3.34 5.57 24.77
N PHE A 183 2.88 5.83 23.55
CA PHE A 183 3.41 5.28 22.32
C PHE A 183 3.31 6.26 21.17
N LEU A 184 3.99 5.96 20.07
CA LEU A 184 3.89 6.64 18.78
C LEU A 184 3.73 5.60 17.67
N VAL A 185 3.04 5.99 16.60
CA VAL A 185 2.95 5.15 15.39
C VAL A 185 4.26 5.26 14.64
N GLN A 186 4.94 4.14 14.47
CA GLN A 186 6.22 4.10 13.76
C GLN A 186 6.42 2.75 13.08
N ASP A 187 6.93 2.80 11.85
CA ASP A 187 7.37 1.62 11.12
C ASP A 187 8.56 0.95 11.84
N PRO A 188 8.56 -0.39 11.96
CA PRO A 188 9.63 -1.11 12.65
C PRO A 188 11.00 -0.93 11.99
N ALA A 189 11.07 -0.74 10.66
CA ALA A 189 12.34 -0.48 9.98
C ALA A 189 12.95 0.87 10.41
N ALA A 190 12.11 1.90 10.62
CA ALA A 190 12.57 3.19 11.15
C ALA A 190 13.12 3.05 12.57
N ARG A 191 12.49 2.22 13.39
CA ARG A 191 13.01 1.90 14.74
C ARG A 191 14.34 1.14 14.66
N LEU A 192 14.43 0.16 13.77
CA LEU A 192 15.65 -0.63 13.56
C LEU A 192 16.85 0.26 13.17
N VAL A 193 16.64 1.25 12.30
CA VAL A 193 17.70 2.22 11.94
C VAL A 193 18.23 2.93 13.17
N SER A 194 17.36 3.38 14.06
CA SER A 194 17.76 4.05 15.31
C SER A 194 18.52 3.12 16.23
N GLN A 195 18.14 1.84 16.32
CA GLN A 195 18.84 0.83 17.12
C GLN A 195 20.23 0.51 16.58
N ILE A 196 20.35 0.35 15.24
CA ILE A 196 21.63 0.09 14.58
C ILE A 196 22.57 1.28 14.72
N ALA A 197 22.06 2.50 14.64
CA ALA A 197 22.85 3.72 14.82
C ALA A 197 23.45 3.84 16.23
N GLY A 198 22.88 3.12 17.23
CA GLY A 198 23.41 3.06 18.58
C GLY A 198 23.58 4.44 19.22
N VAL A 199 22.62 5.35 19.00
CA VAL A 199 22.71 6.73 19.47
C VAL A 199 22.66 6.76 20.99
N GLU A 200 23.74 7.21 21.62
CA GLU A 200 23.83 7.40 23.06
C GLU A 200 23.61 8.88 23.44
N PRO A 201 23.29 9.19 24.71
CA PRO A 201 23.33 10.57 25.20
C PRO A 201 24.71 11.18 24.88
N VAL A 202 24.79 12.37 24.33
CA VAL A 202 25.97 13.08 23.77
C VAL A 202 26.30 12.79 22.30
N SER A 203 25.84 11.73 21.68
CA SER A 203 26.00 11.51 20.22
C SER A 203 25.28 12.58 19.38
N TYR A 204 24.38 13.32 19.99
CA TYR A 204 23.52 14.31 19.35
C TYR A 204 24.30 15.44 18.67
N THR A 205 25.42 15.88 19.24
CA THR A 205 26.25 16.95 18.69
C THR A 205 26.93 16.60 17.37
N HIS A 206 27.04 15.32 17.05
CA HIS A 206 27.64 14.82 15.81
C HIS A 206 26.60 14.50 14.73
N LEU A 207 25.31 14.37 15.09
CA LEU A 207 24.23 14.04 14.17
C LEU A 207 23.43 15.26 13.72
N THR A 208 23.60 16.42 14.37
CA THR A 208 22.95 17.67 13.95
C THR A 208 23.84 18.45 13.01
N LEU A 209 23.30 18.82 11.85
CA LEU A 209 23.92 19.86 11.03
C LEU A 209 24.07 21.13 11.85
N PRO A 210 25.21 21.87 11.68
CA PRO A 210 25.33 23.18 12.31
C PRO A 210 24.17 24.08 11.88
N THR A 211 23.33 24.44 12.83
CA THR A 211 22.15 25.30 12.60
C THR A 211 22.52 26.79 12.60
N LYS A 212 23.76 27.16 12.78
CA LYS A 212 24.22 28.51 12.60
C LYS A 212 24.55 28.78 11.13
N LEU A 213 23.60 29.36 10.44
CA LEU A 213 23.85 30.24 9.31
C LEU A 213 24.27 31.58 9.92
N GLU A 214 25.56 31.83 9.99
CA GLU A 214 26.06 33.17 10.16
C GLU A 214 26.15 33.86 8.80
#